data_8130f88c806729dadbf265d155c1df0d
#
_entry.id   8130f88c806729dadbf265d155c1df0d
#
_cell.length_a   1.000
_cell.length_b   1.000
_cell.length_c   1.000
_cell.angle_alpha   90.00
_cell.angle_beta   90.00
_cell.angle_gamma   90.00
#
_symmetry.space_group_name_H-M   'P 1'
#
loop_
_entity.id
_entity.type
_entity.pdbx_description
1 polymer ?
#
loop_
_entity_poly.entity_id
_entity_poly.type
_entity_poly.pdbx_seq_one_letter_code
_entity_poly.pdbx_strand_id
1 'polypeptide(L)'
;MKPKRLATVWLDGCSGCHMSFLDIDQKLLDLAGQIELVYSPLVDHKDFPEDVDITLVEGAVSSEEDLEKIRHIRGRTRILISLGDCAVTGNVPALRNSIGAEPVLQRAYLDPSLYNPQIPTTGVPRLLPVVRPVHSVVNVDLYIPGCPPAAGTILYALTELLAGRTPDLSKKTRFGA
;
A
#
# COMPACT_ATOMS: atom_id res chain seq x y z
N MET A 1 -6.58 25.33 12.31
CA MET A 1 -7.26 24.00 12.31
C MET A 1 -6.27 22.97 12.79
N LYS A 2 -6.72 21.90 13.47
CA LYS A 2 -5.82 20.80 13.86
C LYS A 2 -5.35 20.09 12.57
N PRO A 3 -4.05 19.79 12.43
CA PRO A 3 -3.54 19.05 11.28
C PRO A 3 -4.26 17.71 11.12
N LYS A 4 -4.46 17.25 9.89
CA LYS A 4 -5.01 15.92 9.60
C LYS A 4 -3.96 14.86 9.78
N ARG A 5 -4.32 13.77 10.44
CA ARG A 5 -3.43 12.64 10.70
C ARG A 5 -3.34 11.77 9.44
N LEU A 6 -2.16 11.76 8.82
CA LEU A 6 -1.87 10.99 7.61
C LEU A 6 -1.01 9.77 7.97
N ALA A 7 -1.35 8.63 7.40
CA ALA A 7 -0.52 7.43 7.44
C ALA A 7 -0.22 6.94 6.02
N THR A 8 0.94 6.31 5.83
CA THR A 8 1.25 5.52 4.64
C THR A 8 1.61 4.10 5.04
N VAL A 9 1.19 3.13 4.25
CA VAL A 9 1.33 1.71 4.55
C VAL A 9 1.88 0.98 3.33
N TRP A 10 2.86 0.13 3.56
CA TRP A 10 3.43 -0.74 2.56
C TRP A 10 3.06 -2.20 2.87
N LEU A 11 2.39 -2.85 1.92
CA LEU A 11 2.12 -4.28 1.86
C LEU A 11 3.03 -4.91 0.78
N ASP A 12 2.60 -5.98 0.11
CA ASP A 12 3.38 -6.60 -0.96
C ASP A 12 3.38 -5.73 -2.23
N GLY A 13 4.49 -5.05 -2.48
CA GLY A 13 4.71 -4.17 -3.61
C GLY A 13 6.19 -3.79 -3.75
N CYS A 14 6.49 -2.94 -4.74
CA CYS A 14 7.86 -2.52 -5.06
C CYS A 14 8.28 -1.18 -4.40
N SER A 15 7.42 -0.56 -3.57
CA SER A 15 7.54 0.79 -3.01
C SER A 15 7.57 1.95 -4.03
N GLY A 16 7.27 1.68 -5.30
CA GLY A 16 7.22 2.73 -6.33
C GLY A 16 6.17 3.80 -6.06
N CYS A 17 5.04 3.44 -5.42
CA CYS A 17 4.02 4.41 -5.04
C CYS A 17 4.47 5.31 -3.89
N HIS A 18 5.25 4.80 -2.92
CA HIS A 18 5.90 5.63 -1.89
C HIS A 18 6.95 6.56 -2.51
N MET A 19 7.73 6.08 -3.49
CA MET A 19 8.67 6.93 -4.22
C MET A 19 7.92 8.05 -4.93
N SER A 20 6.83 7.75 -5.65
CA SER A 20 6.00 8.76 -6.30
C SER A 20 5.34 9.73 -5.29
N PHE A 21 4.99 9.27 -4.09
CA PHE A 21 4.55 10.15 -3.00
C PHE A 21 5.68 11.10 -2.56
N LEU A 22 6.92 10.63 -2.45
CA LEU A 22 8.07 11.48 -2.13
C LEU A 22 8.43 12.45 -3.26
N ASP A 23 8.18 12.09 -4.53
CA ASP A 23 8.37 12.94 -5.70
C ASP A 23 7.40 14.16 -5.75
N ILE A 24 6.48 14.28 -4.79
CA ILE A 24 5.74 15.52 -4.54
C ILE A 24 6.71 16.64 -4.12
N ASP A 25 7.86 16.25 -3.54
CA ASP A 25 9.00 17.10 -3.22
C ASP A 25 8.62 18.31 -2.36
N GLN A 26 9.05 19.53 -2.71
CA GLN A 26 8.81 20.73 -1.92
C GLN A 26 7.34 20.98 -1.57
N LYS A 27 6.40 20.51 -2.41
CA LYS A 27 4.97 20.65 -2.12
C LYS A 27 4.50 19.83 -0.90
N LEU A 28 5.26 18.82 -0.45
CA LEU A 28 5.01 18.16 0.83
C LEU A 28 5.21 19.12 2.00
N LEU A 29 6.17 20.05 1.89
CA LEU A 29 6.41 21.09 2.91
C LEU A 29 5.22 22.07 2.98
N ASP A 30 4.59 22.38 1.83
CA ASP A 30 3.39 23.22 1.77
C ASP A 30 2.21 22.56 2.50
N LEU A 31 2.18 21.23 2.56
CA LEU A 31 1.17 20.46 3.28
C LEU A 31 1.52 20.27 4.78
N ALA A 32 2.78 20.48 5.20
CA ALA A 32 3.25 20.18 6.55
C ALA A 32 2.46 20.90 7.66
N GLY A 33 1.89 22.09 7.37
CA GLY A 33 1.00 22.80 8.29
C GLY A 33 -0.44 22.24 8.36
N GLN A 34 -0.82 21.36 7.42
CA GLN A 34 -2.16 20.81 7.28
C GLN A 34 -2.22 19.32 7.63
N ILE A 35 -1.08 18.61 7.56
CA ILE A 35 -0.95 17.18 7.86
C ILE A 35 0.07 16.92 8.96
N GLU A 36 -0.19 15.86 9.72
CA GLU A 36 0.74 15.24 10.66
C GLU A 36 0.96 13.80 10.17
N LEU A 37 2.19 13.46 9.75
CA LEU A 37 2.52 12.08 9.36
C LEU A 37 2.70 11.24 10.62
N VAL A 38 1.69 10.43 10.94
CA VAL A 38 1.61 9.68 12.20
C VAL A 38 2.11 8.24 12.08
N TYR A 39 2.20 7.70 10.86
CA TYR A 39 2.74 6.38 10.58
C TYR A 39 3.21 6.30 9.13
N SER A 40 4.36 5.68 8.91
CA SER A 40 4.90 5.38 7.57
C SER A 40 6.01 4.34 7.70
N PRO A 41 6.28 3.51 6.69
CA PRO A 41 7.49 2.69 6.66
C PRO A 41 8.77 3.53 6.68
N LEU A 42 8.68 4.82 6.34
CA LEU A 42 9.80 5.77 6.25
C LEU A 42 10.08 6.53 7.56
N VAL A 43 9.26 6.32 8.60
CA VAL A 43 9.43 6.97 9.92
C VAL A 43 9.65 5.93 11.02
N ASP A 44 10.20 6.37 12.16
CA ASP A 44 10.59 5.47 13.25
C ASP A 44 9.41 4.89 14.03
N HIS A 45 8.24 5.56 13.99
CA HIS A 45 7.05 5.09 14.70
C HIS A 45 6.49 3.83 14.03
N LYS A 46 6.49 2.69 14.75
CA LYS A 46 6.15 1.36 14.22
C LYS A 46 4.75 0.88 14.59
N ASP A 47 4.11 1.49 15.60
CA ASP A 47 2.75 1.12 16.00
C ASP A 47 1.73 1.99 15.25
N PHE A 48 0.77 1.34 14.57
CA PHE A 48 -0.28 2.07 13.85
C PHE A 48 -1.26 2.71 14.86
N PRO A 49 -1.38 4.05 14.89
CA PRO A 49 -2.16 4.74 15.89
C PRO A 49 -3.68 4.65 15.65
N GLU A 50 -4.46 5.00 16.68
CA GLU A 50 -5.90 5.22 16.56
C GLU A 50 -6.21 6.56 15.86
N ASP A 51 -7.43 6.72 15.37
CA ASP A 51 -7.99 7.98 14.84
C ASP A 51 -7.18 8.59 13.68
N VAL A 52 -6.73 7.78 12.73
CA VAL A 52 -6.07 8.25 11.51
C VAL A 52 -7.11 8.82 10.53
N ASP A 53 -6.91 10.05 10.06
CA ASP A 53 -7.83 10.69 9.12
C ASP A 53 -7.73 10.09 7.73
N ILE A 54 -6.52 9.91 7.21
CA ILE A 54 -6.25 9.42 5.85
C ILE A 54 -5.13 8.40 5.90
N THR A 55 -5.32 7.24 5.26
CA THR A 55 -4.27 6.24 5.07
C THR A 55 -4.11 5.91 3.59
N LEU A 56 -2.88 6.07 3.08
CA LEU A 56 -2.47 5.61 1.75
C LEU A 56 -1.90 4.20 1.89
N VAL A 57 -2.51 3.22 1.23
CA VAL A 57 -2.07 1.82 1.27
C VAL A 57 -1.51 1.44 -0.10
N GLU A 58 -0.21 1.17 -0.15
CA GLU A 58 0.49 0.60 -1.30
C GLU A 58 0.64 -0.91 -1.15
N GLY A 59 0.62 -1.62 -2.28
CA GLY A 59 0.87 -3.05 -2.32
C GLY A 59 -0.37 -3.91 -2.18
N ALA A 60 -0.24 -5.19 -2.51
CA ALA A 60 -1.29 -6.19 -2.43
C ALA A 60 -1.25 -6.94 -1.10
N VAL A 61 -2.32 -7.65 -0.76
CA VAL A 61 -2.39 -8.52 0.41
C VAL A 61 -1.92 -9.91 -0.01
N SER A 62 -0.70 -10.30 0.36
CA SER A 62 -0.06 -11.53 -0.11
C SER A 62 0.35 -12.49 1.01
N SER A 63 0.41 -12.03 2.25
CA SER A 63 0.79 -12.78 3.43
C SER A 63 -0.27 -12.73 4.54
N GLU A 64 -0.16 -13.61 5.51
CA GLU A 64 -1.00 -13.58 6.72
C GLU A 64 -0.77 -12.28 7.50
N GLU A 65 0.46 -11.79 7.56
CA GLU A 65 0.82 -10.51 8.19
C GLU A 65 0.15 -9.33 7.49
N ASP A 66 0.16 -9.27 6.14
CA ASP A 66 -0.55 -8.24 5.38
C ASP A 66 -2.05 -8.25 5.67
N LEU A 67 -2.62 -9.46 5.76
CA LEU A 67 -4.05 -9.65 6.02
C LEU A 67 -4.46 -9.12 7.40
N GLU A 68 -3.68 -9.40 8.43
CA GLU A 68 -3.91 -8.91 9.78
C GLU A 68 -3.68 -7.40 9.85
N LYS A 69 -2.57 -6.93 9.27
CA LYS A 69 -2.18 -5.52 9.23
C LYS A 69 -3.25 -4.65 8.58
N ILE A 70 -3.75 -5.03 7.40
CA ILE A 70 -4.74 -4.19 6.69
C ILE A 70 -6.09 -4.14 7.41
N ARG A 71 -6.50 -5.23 8.07
CA ARG A 71 -7.71 -5.25 8.90
C ARG A 71 -7.58 -4.33 10.12
N HIS A 72 -6.44 -4.39 10.79
CA HIS A 72 -6.12 -3.52 11.93
C HIS A 72 -6.14 -2.05 11.51
N ILE A 73 -5.50 -1.71 10.40
CA ILE A 73 -5.43 -0.36 9.83
C ILE A 73 -6.82 0.16 9.46
N ARG A 74 -7.65 -0.68 8.80
CA ARG A 74 -9.01 -0.25 8.41
C ARG A 74 -9.84 0.17 9.62
N GLY A 75 -9.74 -0.56 10.73
CA GLY A 75 -10.48 -0.25 11.96
C GLY A 75 -10.09 1.09 12.61
N ARG A 76 -8.94 1.66 12.25
CA ARG A 76 -8.35 2.88 12.82
C ARG A 76 -8.29 4.06 11.86
N THR A 77 -8.77 3.88 10.62
CA THR A 77 -8.67 4.86 9.54
C THR A 77 -10.04 5.34 9.11
N ARG A 78 -10.20 6.65 9.00
CA ARG A 78 -11.44 7.26 8.50
C ARG A 78 -11.56 7.13 6.98
N ILE A 79 -10.53 7.52 6.22
CA ILE A 79 -10.48 7.43 4.75
C ILE A 79 -9.29 6.54 4.36
N LEU A 80 -9.57 5.35 3.85
CA LEU A 80 -8.55 4.41 3.37
C LEU A 80 -8.48 4.47 1.83
N ILE A 81 -7.28 4.68 1.33
CA ILE A 81 -6.99 4.86 -0.09
C ILE A 81 -6.12 3.72 -0.60
N SER A 82 -6.59 2.97 -1.59
CA SER A 82 -5.74 2.05 -2.36
C SER A 82 -4.88 2.84 -3.33
N LEU A 83 -3.56 2.85 -3.10
CA LEU A 83 -2.57 3.59 -3.87
C LEU A 83 -1.79 2.65 -4.79
N GLY A 84 -1.91 2.87 -6.09
CA GLY A 84 -1.21 2.10 -7.11
C GLY A 84 -1.88 0.78 -7.48
N ASP A 85 -1.49 0.25 -8.64
CA ASP A 85 -2.14 -0.92 -9.24
C ASP A 85 -2.02 -2.19 -8.38
N CYS A 86 -0.95 -2.35 -7.59
CA CYS A 86 -0.83 -3.50 -6.69
C CYS A 86 -1.93 -3.51 -5.62
N ALA A 87 -2.22 -2.37 -5.01
CA ALA A 87 -3.29 -2.24 -4.01
C ALA A 87 -4.69 -2.35 -4.65
N VAL A 88 -4.85 -1.85 -5.89
CA VAL A 88 -6.15 -1.77 -6.58
C VAL A 88 -6.53 -3.08 -7.26
N THR A 89 -5.59 -3.80 -7.88
CA THR A 89 -5.86 -5.01 -8.70
C THR A 89 -5.04 -6.23 -8.29
N GLY A 90 -4.01 -6.08 -7.43
CA GLY A 90 -3.03 -7.11 -7.12
C GLY A 90 -1.81 -7.08 -8.05
N ASN A 91 -1.94 -6.58 -9.27
CA ASN A 91 -0.89 -6.36 -10.29
C ASN A 91 0.27 -7.39 -10.25
N VAL A 92 1.53 -6.95 -10.14
CA VAL A 92 2.71 -7.84 -10.17
C VAL A 92 2.69 -8.91 -9.08
N PRO A 93 2.39 -8.62 -7.80
CA PRO A 93 2.27 -9.66 -6.78
C PRO A 93 1.27 -10.78 -7.14
N ALA A 94 0.18 -10.43 -7.83
CA ALA A 94 -0.85 -11.40 -8.24
C ALA A 94 -0.43 -12.32 -9.40
N LEU A 95 0.69 -12.08 -10.06
CA LEU A 95 1.19 -12.96 -11.15
C LEU A 95 1.39 -14.40 -10.66
N ARG A 96 1.76 -14.59 -9.38
CA ARG A 96 1.90 -15.94 -8.81
C ARG A 96 0.60 -16.68 -8.63
N ASN A 97 -0.55 -16.02 -8.72
CA ASN A 97 -1.86 -16.65 -8.52
C ASN A 97 -2.16 -17.75 -9.55
N SER A 98 -1.64 -17.64 -10.78
CA SER A 98 -1.78 -18.67 -11.83
C SER A 98 -0.92 -19.90 -11.57
N ILE A 99 0.12 -19.80 -10.74
CA ILE A 99 1.09 -20.86 -10.43
C ILE A 99 0.79 -21.44 -9.03
N GLY A 100 0.41 -20.60 -8.10
CA GLY A 100 0.23 -20.93 -6.68
C GLY A 100 1.49 -20.63 -5.84
N ALA A 101 1.30 -20.45 -4.53
CA ALA A 101 2.39 -20.10 -3.62
C ALA A 101 3.40 -21.25 -3.46
N GLU A 102 2.92 -22.49 -3.30
CA GLU A 102 3.76 -23.67 -3.03
C GLU A 102 4.76 -23.96 -4.17
N PRO A 103 4.36 -24.07 -5.46
CA PRO A 103 5.31 -24.28 -6.55
C PRO A 103 6.34 -23.15 -6.68
N VAL A 104 5.96 -21.90 -6.39
CA VAL A 104 6.89 -20.78 -6.40
C VAL A 104 7.93 -20.90 -5.29
N LEU A 105 7.50 -21.25 -4.07
CA LEU A 105 8.41 -21.49 -2.95
C LEU A 105 9.37 -22.66 -3.21
N GLN A 106 8.85 -23.77 -3.75
CA GLN A 106 9.67 -24.91 -4.15
C GLN A 106 10.74 -24.52 -5.17
N ARG A 107 10.34 -23.80 -6.22
CA ARG A 107 11.27 -23.32 -7.26
C ARG A 107 12.31 -22.37 -6.69
N ALA A 108 11.93 -21.48 -5.79
CA ALA A 108 12.82 -20.48 -5.21
C ALA A 108 13.80 -21.03 -4.17
N TYR A 109 13.39 -22.04 -3.40
CA TYR A 109 14.12 -22.47 -2.21
C TYR A 109 14.58 -23.92 -2.19
N LEU A 110 14.03 -24.78 -3.06
CA LEU A 110 14.39 -26.22 -3.12
C LEU A 110 15.14 -26.59 -4.41
N ASP A 111 15.55 -25.62 -5.24
CA ASP A 111 16.36 -25.89 -6.41
C ASP A 111 17.68 -26.58 -5.98
N PRO A 112 18.04 -27.76 -6.54
CA PRO A 112 19.26 -28.50 -6.16
C PRO A 112 20.57 -27.74 -6.37
N SER A 113 20.56 -26.68 -7.19
CA SER A 113 21.72 -25.83 -7.40
C SER A 113 22.00 -24.86 -6.26
N LEU A 114 21.04 -24.69 -5.32
CA LEU A 114 21.19 -23.80 -4.18
C LEU A 114 22.03 -24.45 -3.07
N TYR A 115 22.84 -23.62 -2.40
CA TYR A 115 23.50 -24.00 -1.16
C TYR A 115 22.46 -24.03 -0.03
N ASN A 116 22.30 -25.17 0.65
CA ASN A 116 21.31 -25.35 1.72
C ASN A 116 19.84 -25.15 1.26
N PRO A 117 19.32 -25.99 0.34
CA PRO A 117 17.96 -25.84 -0.19
C PRO A 117 16.91 -26.16 0.89
N GLN A 118 16.21 -25.14 1.38
CA GLN A 118 15.11 -25.27 2.35
C GLN A 118 14.15 -24.09 2.27
N ILE A 119 12.86 -24.36 2.40
CA ILE A 119 11.85 -23.28 2.49
C ILE A 119 11.94 -22.66 3.90
N PRO A 120 12.18 -21.34 4.03
CA PRO A 120 12.20 -20.68 5.32
C PRO A 120 10.81 -20.71 5.96
N THR A 121 10.73 -21.07 7.25
CA THR A 121 9.46 -21.17 8.00
C THR A 121 9.48 -20.38 9.31
N THR A 122 10.64 -19.84 9.69
CA THR A 122 10.82 -19.12 10.95
C THR A 122 11.29 -17.70 10.67
N GLY A 123 10.65 -16.72 11.30
CA GLY A 123 11.01 -15.30 11.14
C GLY A 123 10.57 -14.67 9.82
N VAL A 124 9.74 -15.38 9.04
CA VAL A 124 9.16 -14.89 7.78
C VAL A 124 7.64 -15.06 7.79
N PRO A 125 6.86 -14.12 7.22
CA PRO A 125 5.41 -14.25 7.16
C PRO A 125 5.00 -15.39 6.21
N ARG A 126 3.92 -16.09 6.58
CA ARG A 126 3.35 -17.12 5.72
C ARG A 126 2.62 -16.51 4.54
N LEU A 127 2.89 -17.01 3.33
CA LEU A 127 2.20 -16.56 2.13
C LEU A 127 0.74 -17.03 2.12
N LEU A 128 -0.17 -16.16 1.69
CA LEU A 128 -1.53 -16.56 1.35
C LEU A 128 -1.52 -17.43 0.08
N PRO A 129 -2.45 -18.39 -0.06
CA PRO A 129 -2.60 -19.15 -1.29
C PRO A 129 -2.81 -18.27 -2.53
N VAL A 130 -3.52 -17.15 -2.36
CA VAL A 130 -3.87 -16.19 -3.42
C VAL A 130 -3.56 -14.78 -2.94
N VAL A 131 -2.85 -14.02 -3.77
CA VAL A 131 -2.66 -12.58 -3.59
C VAL A 131 -3.95 -11.85 -3.91
N ARG A 132 -4.30 -10.88 -3.09
CA ARG A 132 -5.58 -10.15 -3.17
C ARG A 132 -5.36 -8.65 -3.25
N PRO A 133 -6.18 -7.93 -4.04
CA PRO A 133 -6.24 -6.47 -3.91
C PRO A 133 -6.86 -6.07 -2.57
N VAL A 134 -6.54 -4.86 -2.11
CA VAL A 134 -6.96 -4.38 -0.77
C VAL A 134 -8.46 -4.41 -0.58
N HIS A 135 -9.22 -3.99 -1.61
CA HIS A 135 -10.70 -3.92 -1.54
C HIS A 135 -11.40 -5.28 -1.40
N SER A 136 -10.72 -6.38 -1.71
CA SER A 136 -11.28 -7.73 -1.51
C SER A 136 -11.16 -8.21 -0.05
N VAL A 137 -10.46 -7.45 0.80
CA VAL A 137 -10.23 -7.77 2.21
C VAL A 137 -10.91 -6.77 3.13
N VAL A 138 -10.85 -5.47 2.82
CA VAL A 138 -11.43 -4.37 3.59
C VAL A 138 -12.10 -3.35 2.68
N ASN A 139 -13.02 -2.55 3.24
CA ASN A 139 -13.63 -1.44 2.52
C ASN A 139 -12.60 -0.37 2.20
N VAL A 140 -12.55 0.07 0.93
CA VAL A 140 -11.71 1.13 0.42
C VAL A 140 -12.58 2.33 0.04
N ASP A 141 -12.20 3.53 0.47
CA ASP A 141 -12.98 4.74 0.24
C ASP A 141 -12.58 5.44 -1.05
N LEU A 142 -11.32 5.30 -1.50
CA LEU A 142 -10.80 5.91 -2.72
C LEU A 142 -9.74 5.03 -3.37
N TYR A 143 -9.69 5.06 -4.71
CA TYR A 143 -8.72 4.34 -5.53
C TYR A 143 -7.88 5.30 -6.34
N ILE A 144 -6.56 5.15 -6.29
CA ILE A 144 -5.61 5.92 -7.12
C ILE A 144 -4.77 4.90 -7.92
N PRO A 145 -5.27 4.39 -9.06
CA PRO A 145 -4.52 3.48 -9.92
C PRO A 145 -3.34 4.16 -10.60
N GLY A 146 -2.37 3.35 -11.00
CA GLY A 146 -1.11 3.71 -11.67
C GLY A 146 0.03 2.83 -11.20
N CYS A 147 1.10 2.69 -11.98
CA CYS A 147 2.24 1.84 -11.62
C CYS A 147 3.59 2.58 -11.85
N PRO A 148 3.91 3.55 -10.97
CA PRO A 148 3.10 4.15 -9.91
C PRO A 148 2.12 5.24 -10.42
N PRO A 149 1.15 5.69 -9.60
CA PRO A 149 0.41 6.92 -9.87
C PRO A 149 1.34 8.12 -9.89
N ALA A 150 1.11 9.08 -10.78
CA ALA A 150 1.93 10.29 -10.83
C ALA A 150 1.87 11.10 -9.53
N ALA A 151 3.00 11.67 -9.08
CA ALA A 151 3.10 12.50 -7.88
C ALA A 151 2.05 13.63 -7.84
N GLY A 152 1.81 14.30 -8.97
CA GLY A 152 0.79 15.33 -9.10
C GLY A 152 -0.64 14.83 -8.89
N THR A 153 -0.93 13.57 -9.21
CA THR A 153 -2.24 12.94 -8.96
C THR A 153 -2.43 12.67 -7.47
N ILE A 154 -1.39 12.17 -6.80
CA ILE A 154 -1.40 11.92 -5.35
C ILE A 154 -1.59 13.24 -4.60
N LEU A 155 -0.82 14.27 -4.97
CA LEU A 155 -0.93 15.61 -4.39
C LEU A 155 -2.34 16.19 -4.57
N TYR A 156 -2.92 16.10 -5.77
CA TYR A 156 -4.27 16.56 -6.05
C TYR A 156 -5.29 15.85 -5.14
N ALA A 157 -5.22 14.52 -5.05
CA ALA A 157 -6.13 13.76 -4.21
C ALA A 157 -6.04 14.18 -2.74
N LEU A 158 -4.83 14.33 -2.20
CA LEU A 158 -4.61 14.80 -0.83
C LEU A 158 -5.14 16.22 -0.62
N THR A 159 -4.87 17.14 -1.53
CA THR A 159 -5.33 18.53 -1.44
C THR A 159 -6.86 18.62 -1.40
N GLU A 160 -7.56 17.86 -2.24
CA GLU A 160 -9.02 17.83 -2.24
C GLU A 160 -9.58 17.27 -0.92
N LEU A 161 -9.00 16.13 -0.43
CA LEU A 161 -9.41 15.53 0.84
C LEU A 161 -9.16 16.44 2.04
N LEU A 162 -8.03 17.17 2.07
CA LEU A 162 -7.71 18.14 3.11
C LEU A 162 -8.70 19.31 3.11
N ALA A 163 -9.19 19.70 1.94
CA ALA A 163 -10.23 20.70 1.78
C ALA A 163 -11.65 20.17 2.04
N GLY A 164 -11.80 18.89 2.42
CA GLY A 164 -13.08 18.24 2.70
C GLY A 164 -13.90 17.91 1.45
N ARG A 165 -13.27 17.87 0.27
CA ARG A 165 -13.90 17.52 -1.01
C ARG A 165 -13.51 16.10 -1.43
N THR A 166 -14.37 15.43 -2.20
CA THR A 166 -14.05 14.17 -2.86
C THR A 166 -13.30 14.45 -4.16
N PRO A 167 -12.08 13.92 -4.37
CA PRO A 167 -11.31 14.16 -5.59
C PRO A 167 -11.95 13.46 -6.80
N ASP A 168 -12.09 14.17 -7.93
CA ASP A 168 -12.42 13.56 -9.23
C ASP A 168 -11.13 13.11 -9.93
N LEU A 169 -10.90 11.79 -9.94
CA LEU A 169 -9.71 11.16 -10.52
C LEU A 169 -9.95 10.59 -11.92
N SER A 170 -11.14 10.73 -12.49
CA SER A 170 -11.54 10.08 -13.75
C SER A 170 -10.63 10.41 -14.95
N LYS A 171 -10.00 11.59 -14.95
CA LYS A 171 -9.06 12.04 -15.99
C LYS A 171 -7.61 12.18 -15.51
N LYS A 172 -7.32 11.73 -14.30
CA LYS A 172 -6.00 11.90 -13.66
C LYS A 172 -5.28 10.60 -13.38
N THR A 173 -5.97 9.47 -13.57
CA THR A 173 -5.42 8.14 -13.32
C THR A 173 -5.67 7.24 -14.50
N ARG A 174 -4.79 6.24 -14.67
CA ARG A 174 -5.00 5.11 -15.57
C ARG A 174 -4.21 3.90 -15.04
N PHE A 175 -4.67 2.69 -15.38
CA PHE A 175 -3.95 1.47 -15.05
C PHE A 175 -2.69 1.31 -15.92
N GLY A 176 -1.62 0.75 -15.35
CA GLY A 176 -0.39 0.44 -16.07
C GLY A 176 0.41 1.66 -16.54
N ALA A 177 0.24 2.81 -15.94
CA ALA A 177 0.91 4.05 -16.35
C ALA A 177 1.73 4.62 -15.23
#